data_674f434393756a69ba544b378d86f8c4
#
_entry.id   674f434393756a69ba544b378d86f8c4
#
_cell.length_a   1.000
_cell.length_b   1.000
_cell.length_c   1.000
_cell.angle_alpha   90.00
_cell.angle_beta   90.00
_cell.angle_gamma   90.00
#
_symmetry.space_group_name_H-M   'P 1'
#
loop_
_entity.id
_entity.type
_entity.pdbx_description
1 polymer ?
#
loop_
_entity_poly.entity_id
_entity_poly.type
_entity_poly.pdbx_seq_one_letter_code
_entity_poly.pdbx_strand_id
1 'polypeptide(L)'
;MRGSRLPWILLVAVSAFGYGSGPLFAKWIYPTGFDWLDLLAWRHFLAAIFLGVIVLALPAGRAALRSLSPQRALSALAIGALFVANASTYFASLIWIDASLAGLMTYAYPAIVAVLSIFFAHAPSG
;
A
#
# COMPACT_ATOMS: atom_id res chain seq x y z
N MET A 1 -5.44 -18.54 27.29
CA MET A 1 -6.64 -18.15 26.53
C MET A 1 -6.20 -17.88 25.09
N ARG A 2 -6.45 -18.80 24.16
CA ARG A 2 -6.16 -18.59 22.73
C ARG A 2 -7.26 -17.69 22.16
N GLY A 3 -7.02 -16.40 22.14
CA GLY A 3 -7.92 -15.49 21.45
C GLY A 3 -8.12 -15.96 20.00
N SER A 4 -9.36 -16.03 19.57
CA SER A 4 -9.74 -16.46 18.23
C SER A 4 -8.90 -15.68 17.19
N ARG A 5 -8.15 -16.37 16.34
CA ARG A 5 -7.38 -15.76 15.23
C ARG A 5 -8.30 -15.30 14.10
N LEU A 6 -9.56 -15.71 14.15
CA LEU A 6 -10.56 -15.45 13.11
C LEU A 6 -10.72 -13.95 12.76
N PRO A 7 -10.88 -13.01 13.74
CA PRO A 7 -11.04 -11.60 13.40
C PRO A 7 -9.83 -11.01 12.67
N TRP A 8 -8.62 -11.44 13.01
CA TRP A 8 -7.41 -10.99 12.31
C TRP A 8 -7.33 -11.53 10.89
N ILE A 9 -7.72 -12.79 10.68
CA ILE A 9 -7.78 -13.41 9.34
C ILE A 9 -8.81 -12.67 8.47
N LEU A 10 -9.98 -12.39 9.03
CA LEU A 10 -11.03 -11.63 8.32
C LEU A 10 -10.58 -10.22 7.96
N LEU A 11 -9.90 -9.53 8.88
CA LEU A 11 -9.36 -8.20 8.62
C LEU A 11 -8.36 -8.21 7.44
N VAL A 12 -7.45 -9.18 7.44
CA VAL A 12 -6.48 -9.35 6.35
C VAL A 12 -7.17 -9.69 5.03
N ALA A 13 -8.17 -10.57 5.05
CA ALA A 13 -8.91 -10.95 3.85
C ALA A 13 -9.67 -9.76 3.26
N VAL A 14 -10.37 -8.97 4.08
CA VAL A 14 -11.07 -7.75 3.64
C VAL A 14 -10.08 -6.71 3.07
N SER A 15 -8.95 -6.52 3.74
CA SER A 15 -7.89 -5.62 3.26
C SER A 15 -7.31 -6.07 1.91
N ALA A 16 -7.04 -7.37 1.77
CA ALA A 16 -6.54 -7.95 0.52
C ALA A 16 -7.55 -7.82 -0.62
N PHE A 17 -8.83 -8.06 -0.35
CA PHE A 17 -9.90 -7.87 -1.32
C PHE A 17 -10.02 -6.40 -1.76
N GLY A 18 -10.03 -5.47 -0.81
CA GLY A 18 -10.09 -4.04 -1.10
C GLY A 18 -8.88 -3.56 -1.91
N TYR A 19 -7.69 -4.06 -1.62
CA TYR A 19 -6.48 -3.73 -2.38
C TYR A 19 -6.51 -4.35 -3.79
N GLY A 20 -6.88 -5.62 -3.89
CA GLY A 20 -6.92 -6.36 -5.15
C GLY A 20 -7.99 -5.90 -6.13
N SER A 21 -9.09 -5.29 -5.64
CA SER A 21 -10.13 -4.73 -6.50
C SER A 21 -9.74 -3.40 -7.17
N GLY A 22 -8.73 -2.70 -6.65
CA GLY A 22 -8.30 -1.39 -7.16
C GLY A 22 -8.03 -1.34 -8.66
N PRO A 23 -7.26 -2.28 -9.24
CA PRO A 23 -6.98 -2.32 -10.68
C PRO A 23 -8.23 -2.52 -11.56
N LEU A 24 -9.21 -3.26 -11.07
CA LEU A 24 -10.49 -3.47 -11.78
C LEU A 24 -11.29 -2.16 -11.84
N PHE A 25 -11.38 -1.44 -10.74
CA PHE A 25 -12.00 -0.11 -10.70
C PHE A 25 -11.27 0.88 -11.60
N ALA A 26 -9.94 0.84 -11.65
CA ALA A 26 -9.15 1.70 -12.54
C ALA A 26 -9.55 1.47 -14.00
N LYS A 27 -9.61 0.22 -14.46
CA LYS A 27 -10.01 -0.13 -15.83
C LYS A 27 -11.44 0.29 -16.16
N TRP A 28 -12.34 0.37 -15.19
CA TRP A 28 -13.71 0.84 -15.40
C TRP A 28 -13.82 2.36 -15.44
N ILE A 29 -12.95 3.06 -14.70
CA ILE A 29 -13.01 4.51 -14.58
C ILE A 29 -12.25 5.21 -15.72
N TYR A 30 -11.13 4.68 -16.18
CA TYR A 30 -10.33 5.31 -17.25
C TYR A 30 -11.10 5.66 -18.52
N PRO A 31 -12.02 4.82 -19.04
CA PRO A 31 -12.82 5.18 -20.22
C PRO A 31 -13.78 6.36 -20.00
N THR A 32 -14.04 6.77 -18.74
CA THR A 32 -14.95 7.89 -18.42
C THR A 32 -14.28 9.26 -18.46
N GLY A 33 -12.97 9.31 -18.79
CA GLY A 33 -12.18 10.54 -18.83
C GLY A 33 -11.38 10.83 -17.56
N PHE A 34 -11.50 9.98 -16.54
CA PHE A 34 -10.59 10.00 -15.39
C PHE A 34 -9.29 9.29 -15.73
N ASP A 35 -8.17 9.92 -15.41
CA ASP A 35 -6.87 9.29 -15.59
C ASP A 35 -6.37 8.63 -14.28
N TRP A 36 -5.19 8.02 -14.35
CA TRP A 36 -4.58 7.37 -13.20
C TRP A 36 -4.19 8.35 -12.08
N LEU A 37 -3.88 9.61 -12.43
CA LEU A 37 -3.56 10.65 -11.45
C LEU A 37 -4.80 11.03 -10.64
N ASP A 38 -5.94 11.22 -11.32
CA ASP A 38 -7.21 11.54 -10.67
C ASP A 38 -7.60 10.44 -9.68
N LEU A 39 -7.54 9.18 -10.14
CA LEU A 39 -7.85 8.03 -9.30
C LEU A 39 -6.94 7.96 -8.07
N LEU A 40 -5.63 8.15 -8.27
CA LEU A 40 -4.66 8.12 -7.20
C LEU A 40 -4.86 9.28 -6.21
N ALA A 41 -5.06 10.49 -6.72
CA ALA A 41 -5.29 11.66 -5.89
C ALA A 41 -6.51 11.47 -4.99
N TRP A 42 -7.65 11.10 -5.54
CA TRP A 42 -8.87 10.86 -4.78
C TRP A 42 -8.72 9.73 -3.77
N ARG A 43 -8.11 8.62 -4.18
CA ARG A 43 -7.86 7.48 -3.29
C ARG A 43 -7.02 7.85 -2.07
N HIS A 44 -5.89 8.54 -2.29
CA HIS A 44 -5.01 8.93 -1.19
C HIS A 44 -5.62 10.03 -0.33
N PHE A 45 -6.34 10.97 -0.94
CA PHE A 45 -7.03 12.03 -0.21
C PHE A 45 -8.10 11.48 0.73
N LEU A 46 -8.97 10.60 0.22
CA LEU A 46 -10.00 9.96 1.04
C LEU A 46 -9.38 9.06 2.14
N ALA A 47 -8.33 8.31 1.82
CA ALA A 47 -7.62 7.50 2.79
C ALA A 47 -6.98 8.35 3.88
N ALA A 48 -6.38 9.50 3.54
CA ALA A 48 -5.78 10.43 4.49
C ALA A 48 -6.84 11.04 5.44
N ILE A 49 -7.99 11.43 4.91
CA ILE A 49 -9.12 11.92 5.73
C ILE A 49 -9.58 10.82 6.68
N PHE A 50 -9.86 9.63 6.15
CA PHE A 50 -10.38 8.51 6.95
C PHE A 50 -9.42 8.09 8.06
N LEU A 51 -8.15 7.90 7.74
CA LEU A 51 -7.12 7.56 8.72
C LEU A 51 -6.88 8.70 9.70
N GLY A 52 -6.87 9.95 9.22
CA GLY A 52 -6.75 11.13 10.07
C GLY A 52 -7.86 11.20 11.11
N VAL A 53 -9.11 10.99 10.70
CA VAL A 53 -10.25 10.94 11.61
C VAL A 53 -10.08 9.83 12.65
N ILE A 54 -9.70 8.62 12.24
CA ILE A 54 -9.47 7.50 13.17
C ILE A 54 -8.37 7.85 14.18
N VAL A 55 -7.23 8.35 13.71
CA VAL A 55 -6.09 8.69 14.58
C VAL A 55 -6.46 9.79 15.57
N LEU A 56 -7.20 10.79 15.12
CA LEU A 56 -7.64 11.90 15.99
C LEU A 56 -8.78 11.49 16.94
N ALA A 57 -9.63 10.55 16.56
CA ALA A 57 -10.69 10.03 17.42
C ALA A 57 -10.15 9.17 18.57
N LEU A 58 -9.09 8.41 18.32
CA LEU A 58 -8.52 7.49 19.30
C LEU A 58 -7.53 8.19 20.23
N PRO A 59 -7.66 8.04 21.57
CA PRO A 59 -6.70 8.61 22.53
C PRO A 59 -5.26 8.14 22.28
N ALA A 60 -5.08 6.86 21.94
CA ALA A 60 -3.78 6.28 21.60
C ALA A 60 -3.17 6.92 20.34
N GLY A 61 -3.97 7.22 19.32
CA GLY A 61 -3.53 7.91 18.11
C GLY A 61 -3.04 9.33 18.40
N ARG A 62 -3.79 10.08 19.18
CA ARG A 62 -3.39 11.43 19.62
C ARG A 62 -2.10 11.41 20.44
N ALA A 63 -1.95 10.43 21.34
CA ALA A 63 -0.73 10.27 22.12
C ALA A 63 0.48 9.94 21.23
N ALA A 64 0.30 9.04 20.25
CA ALA A 64 1.33 8.70 19.28
C ALA A 64 1.78 9.91 18.44
N LEU A 65 0.83 10.74 17.97
CA LEU A 65 1.15 11.96 17.24
C LEU A 65 1.96 12.95 18.08
N ARG A 66 1.59 13.13 19.36
CA ARG A 66 2.31 14.04 20.27
C ARG A 66 3.73 13.56 20.61
N SER A 67 3.96 12.25 20.60
CA SER A 67 5.27 11.65 20.85
C SER A 67 6.12 11.44 19.58
N LEU A 68 5.62 11.90 18.43
CA LEU A 68 6.30 11.71 17.15
C LEU A 68 7.53 12.63 17.06
N SER A 69 8.72 12.02 17.02
CA SER A 69 9.95 12.79 16.79
C SER A 69 10.07 13.24 15.33
N PRO A 70 10.75 14.37 15.04
CA PRO A 70 10.94 14.85 13.67
C PRO A 70 11.58 13.81 12.75
N GLN A 71 12.52 13.02 13.27
CA GLN A 71 13.17 11.95 12.51
C GLN A 71 12.19 10.84 12.11
N ARG A 72 11.30 10.44 13.03
CA ARG A 72 10.26 9.44 12.72
C ARG A 72 9.23 9.98 11.74
N ALA A 73 8.87 11.25 11.87
CA ALA A 73 7.99 11.91 10.92
C ALA A 73 8.61 11.94 9.51
N LEU A 74 9.89 12.31 9.40
CA LEU A 74 10.61 12.33 8.13
C LEU A 74 10.71 10.94 7.51
N SER A 75 11.03 9.93 8.31
CA SER A 75 11.06 8.53 7.84
C SER A 75 9.69 8.06 7.35
N ALA A 76 8.61 8.40 8.06
CA ALA A 76 7.26 8.08 7.63
C ALA A 76 6.88 8.78 6.32
N LEU A 77 7.24 10.05 6.16
CA LEU A 77 7.04 10.79 4.91
C LEU A 77 7.84 10.17 3.75
N ALA A 78 9.09 9.79 3.97
CA ALA A 78 9.91 9.14 2.95
C ALA A 78 9.31 7.79 2.50
N ILE A 79 8.86 6.96 3.45
CA ILE A 79 8.18 5.69 3.14
C ILE A 79 6.87 5.95 2.42
N GLY A 80 6.09 6.95 2.84
CA GLY A 80 4.86 7.36 2.17
C GLY A 80 5.10 7.82 0.73
N ALA A 81 6.13 8.62 0.49
CA ALA A 81 6.50 9.07 -0.85
C ALA A 81 6.91 7.90 -1.77
N LEU A 82 7.70 6.95 -1.25
CA LEU A 82 8.06 5.72 -1.98
C LEU A 82 6.82 4.87 -2.30
N PHE A 83 5.88 4.78 -1.37
CA PHE A 83 4.62 4.06 -1.59
C PHE A 83 3.77 4.72 -2.69
N VAL A 84 3.64 6.06 -2.65
CA VAL A 84 2.92 6.80 -3.70
C VAL A 84 3.61 6.66 -5.05
N ALA A 85 4.93 6.73 -5.12
CA ALA A 85 5.68 6.52 -6.36
C ALA A 85 5.46 5.09 -6.92
N ASN A 86 5.49 4.08 -6.07
CA ASN A 86 5.20 2.70 -6.47
C ASN A 86 3.75 2.56 -6.98
N ALA A 87 2.77 3.10 -6.25
CA ALA A 87 1.38 3.08 -6.66
C ALA A 87 1.17 3.82 -7.98
N SER A 88 1.85 4.96 -8.17
CA SER A 88 1.78 5.75 -9.40
C SER A 88 2.25 4.96 -10.63
N THR A 89 3.40 4.32 -10.53
CA THR A 89 3.93 3.48 -11.63
C THR A 89 3.01 2.32 -11.94
N TYR A 90 2.45 1.67 -10.93
CA TYR A 90 1.50 0.57 -11.10
C TYR A 90 0.22 1.03 -11.81
N PHE A 91 -0.45 2.07 -11.31
CA PHE A 91 -1.70 2.56 -11.91
C PHE A 91 -1.49 3.19 -13.29
N ALA A 92 -0.37 3.87 -13.52
CA ALA A 92 0.00 4.36 -14.85
C ALA A 92 0.19 3.22 -15.85
N SER A 93 0.77 2.09 -15.44
CA SER A 93 0.97 0.93 -16.31
C SER A 93 -0.36 0.32 -16.81
N LEU A 94 -1.45 0.46 -16.03
CA LEU A 94 -2.77 -0.05 -16.41
C LEU A 94 -3.38 0.64 -17.63
N ILE A 95 -2.84 1.76 -18.09
CA ILE A 95 -3.22 2.38 -19.37
C ILE A 95 -2.81 1.48 -20.53
N TRP A 96 -1.64 0.85 -20.43
CA TRP A 96 -0.97 0.13 -21.51
C TRP A 96 -1.15 -1.38 -21.43
N ILE A 97 -1.32 -1.94 -20.23
CA ILE A 97 -1.41 -3.39 -19.99
C ILE A 97 -2.67 -3.75 -19.23
N ASP A 98 -3.08 -5.01 -19.35
CA ASP A 98 -4.22 -5.52 -18.61
C ASP A 98 -3.94 -5.65 -17.12
N ALA A 99 -5.00 -5.50 -16.30
CA ALA A 99 -4.90 -5.58 -14.84
C ALA A 99 -4.37 -6.95 -14.36
N SER A 100 -4.70 -8.02 -15.08
CA SER A 100 -4.19 -9.37 -14.79
C SER A 100 -2.69 -9.48 -15.01
N LEU A 101 -2.17 -8.90 -16.11
CA LEU A 101 -0.74 -8.89 -16.42
C LEU A 101 0.03 -8.03 -15.43
N ALA A 102 -0.48 -6.83 -15.12
CA ALA A 102 0.10 -5.95 -14.10
C ALA A 102 0.17 -6.64 -12.73
N GLY A 103 -0.90 -7.33 -12.34
CA GLY A 103 -0.95 -8.13 -11.12
C GLY A 103 0.11 -9.24 -11.11
N LEU A 104 0.21 -9.99 -12.19
CA LEU A 104 1.17 -11.09 -12.33
C LEU A 104 2.62 -10.60 -12.21
N MET A 105 2.95 -9.47 -12.85
CA MET A 105 4.25 -8.83 -12.74
C MET A 105 4.54 -8.36 -11.30
N THR A 106 3.54 -7.82 -10.62
CA THR A 106 3.68 -7.43 -9.22
C THR A 106 3.94 -8.65 -8.32
N TYR A 107 3.28 -9.79 -8.57
CA TYR A 107 3.52 -11.02 -7.81
C TYR A 107 4.86 -11.70 -8.11
N ALA A 108 5.61 -11.28 -9.13
CA ALA A 108 7.00 -11.71 -9.32
C ALA A 108 7.96 -11.13 -8.25
N TYR A 109 7.58 -10.02 -7.60
CA TYR A 109 8.38 -9.37 -6.56
C TYR A 109 8.84 -10.33 -5.43
N PRO A 110 7.98 -11.17 -4.81
CA PRO A 110 8.43 -12.08 -3.76
C PRO A 110 9.48 -13.09 -4.24
N ALA A 111 9.37 -13.54 -5.50
CA ALA A 111 10.37 -14.45 -6.09
C ALA A 111 11.72 -13.75 -6.27
N ILE A 112 11.70 -12.49 -6.73
CA ILE A 112 12.92 -11.69 -6.88
C ILE A 112 13.57 -11.47 -5.51
N VAL A 113 12.80 -11.12 -4.49
CA VAL A 113 13.31 -10.93 -3.12
C VAL A 113 13.89 -12.24 -2.57
N ALA A 114 13.23 -13.37 -2.79
CA ALA A 114 13.73 -14.67 -2.35
C ALA A 114 15.08 -15.02 -3.01
N VAL A 115 15.20 -14.78 -4.30
CA VAL A 115 16.48 -15.00 -5.02
C VAL A 115 17.57 -14.06 -4.49
N LEU A 116 17.28 -12.78 -4.36
CA LEU A 116 18.24 -11.80 -3.84
C LEU A 116 18.67 -12.13 -2.41
N SER A 117 17.75 -12.58 -1.56
CA SER A 117 18.07 -12.94 -0.17
C SER A 117 19.07 -14.08 -0.08
N ILE A 118 19.06 -15.03 -1.02
CA ILE A 118 20.04 -16.12 -1.06
C ILE A 118 21.46 -15.56 -1.32
N PHE A 119 21.58 -14.60 -2.21
CA PHE A 119 22.88 -13.99 -2.52
C PHE A 119 23.40 -13.13 -1.36
N PHE A 120 22.54 -12.38 -0.69
CA PHE A 120 22.94 -11.52 0.41
C PHE A 120 23.11 -12.27 1.75
N ALA A 121 22.39 -13.39 1.95
CA ALA A 121 22.58 -14.22 3.15
C ALA A 121 23.93 -14.97 3.19
N HIS A 122 24.59 -15.10 2.03
CA HIS A 122 25.92 -15.70 1.93
C HIS A 122 27.07 -14.67 1.97
N ALA A 123 26.78 -13.38 2.18
CA ALA A 123 27.83 -12.39 2.42
C ALA A 123 28.42 -12.65 3.81
N PRO A 124 29.72 -13.04 3.93
CA PRO A 124 30.33 -13.24 5.24
C PRO A 124 30.28 -11.92 6.01
N SER A 125 29.64 -11.96 7.19
CA SER A 125 29.73 -10.90 8.16
C SER A 125 31.20 -10.84 8.64
N GLY A 126 31.99 -9.94 8.03
CA GLY A 126 33.32 -9.59 8.51
C GLY A 126 33.30 -8.78 9.80
#